data_540a82ded398d5346ea58d6c4753af3d
#
_entry.id   540a82ded398d5346ea58d6c4753af3d
#
_cell.length_a   1.000
_cell.length_b   1.000
_cell.length_c   1.000
_cell.angle_alpha   90.00
_cell.angle_beta   90.00
_cell.angle_gamma   90.00
#
_symmetry.space_group_name_H-M   'P 1'
#
loop_
_entity.id
_entity.type
_entity.pdbx_description
1 polymer ?
#
loop_
_entity_poly.entity_id
_entity_poly.type
_entity_poly.pdbx_seq_one_letter_code
_entity_poly.pdbx_strand_id
1 'polypeptide(L)'
;MRRVVVTGMGMINAVGHDKESSFKAMCEGECGIGDITLFDTEGHTVTIAGEVKDFDPETVMAPKEVKKADRFIHLGLKAAQEAMADAAFAEDFELSLIHI
;
A
#
# COMPACT_ATOMS: atom_id res chain seq x y z
N MET A 1 9.46 -22.72 24.11
CA MET A 1 9.82 -21.72 23.07
C MET A 1 8.57 -21.18 22.41
N ARG A 2 8.44 -19.86 22.35
CA ARG A 2 7.31 -19.23 21.66
C ARG A 2 7.57 -19.24 20.14
N ARG A 3 6.53 -19.54 19.39
CA ARG A 3 6.59 -19.52 17.93
C ARG A 3 5.75 -18.36 17.41
N VAL A 4 6.33 -17.59 16.52
CA VAL A 4 5.62 -16.49 15.85
C VAL A 4 5.56 -16.82 14.37
N VAL A 5 4.37 -16.73 13.82
CA VAL A 5 4.14 -17.04 12.40
C VAL A 5 3.44 -15.88 11.72
N VAL A 6 3.69 -15.74 10.43
CA VAL A 6 2.98 -14.76 9.59
C VAL A 6 1.73 -15.44 9.05
N THR A 7 0.55 -14.89 9.36
CA THR A 7 -0.73 -15.46 8.93
C THR A 7 -1.37 -14.69 7.79
N GLY A 8 -0.88 -13.50 7.48
CA GLY A 8 -1.40 -12.71 6.39
C GLY A 8 -0.43 -11.62 5.99
N MET A 9 -0.48 -11.24 4.73
CA MET A 9 0.38 -10.20 4.17
C MET A 9 -0.41 -9.30 3.26
N GLY A 10 -0.05 -8.02 3.26
CA GLY A 10 -0.58 -7.06 2.32
C GLY A 10 0.55 -6.25 1.73
N MET A 11 0.38 -5.81 0.50
CA MET A 11 1.42 -5.08 -0.21
C MET A 11 0.80 -4.11 -1.20
N ILE A 12 1.37 -2.91 -1.27
CA ILE A 12 1.09 -1.97 -2.34
C ILE A 12 2.39 -1.25 -2.68
N ASN A 13 2.69 -1.17 -3.96
CA ASN A 13 3.95 -0.57 -4.41
C ASN A 13 3.83 -0.09 -5.86
N ALA A 14 4.96 0.29 -6.45
CA ALA A 14 5.00 0.86 -7.80
C ALA A 14 4.67 -0.14 -8.91
N VAL A 15 4.63 -1.45 -8.62
CA VAL A 15 4.36 -2.47 -9.64
C VAL A 15 3.05 -3.22 -9.40
N GLY A 16 2.36 -2.98 -8.29
CA GLY A 16 1.08 -3.64 -8.03
C GLY A 16 0.36 -3.08 -6.82
N HIS A 17 -0.94 -3.31 -6.75
CA HIS A 17 -1.81 -2.84 -5.67
C HIS A 17 -2.12 -3.93 -4.63
N ASP A 18 -1.61 -5.14 -4.82
CA ASP A 18 -1.74 -6.22 -3.86
C ASP A 18 -0.50 -7.11 -3.92
N LYS A 19 -0.42 -8.09 -3.01
CA LYS A 19 0.76 -8.95 -2.93
C LYS A 19 0.92 -9.87 -4.14
N GLU A 20 -0.20 -10.35 -4.69
CA GLU A 20 -0.15 -11.28 -5.83
C GLU A 20 0.30 -10.58 -7.10
N SER A 21 -0.31 -9.43 -7.42
CA SER A 21 0.07 -8.67 -8.62
C SER A 21 1.49 -8.13 -8.50
N SER A 22 1.90 -7.70 -7.30
CA SER A 22 3.25 -7.21 -7.07
C SER A 22 4.30 -8.30 -7.26
N PHE A 23 4.06 -9.47 -6.68
CA PHE A 23 4.99 -10.59 -6.82
C PHE A 23 5.09 -11.07 -8.27
N LYS A 24 3.95 -11.15 -8.96
CA LYS A 24 3.92 -11.54 -10.37
C LYS A 24 4.71 -10.55 -11.22
N ALA A 25 4.51 -9.25 -10.99
CA ALA A 25 5.22 -8.21 -11.73
C ALA A 25 6.73 -8.29 -11.49
N MET A 26 7.15 -8.55 -10.26
CA MET A 26 8.55 -8.70 -9.91
C MET A 26 9.17 -9.93 -10.60
N CYS A 27 8.43 -11.04 -10.65
CA CYS A 27 8.89 -12.25 -11.33
C CYS A 27 9.02 -12.05 -12.83
N GLU A 28 8.18 -11.20 -13.41
CA GLU A 28 8.22 -10.87 -14.84
C GLU A 28 9.27 -9.79 -15.16
N GLY A 29 9.92 -9.24 -14.14
CA GLY A 29 10.95 -8.23 -14.32
C GLY A 29 10.43 -6.84 -14.62
N GLU A 30 9.17 -6.55 -14.26
CA GLU A 30 8.60 -5.22 -14.47
C GLU A 30 9.26 -4.18 -13.59
N CYS A 31 9.48 -2.99 -14.13
CA CYS A 31 10.06 -1.87 -13.41
C CYS A 31 8.98 -0.83 -13.13
N GLY A 32 8.80 -0.50 -11.85
CA GLY A 32 7.84 0.52 -11.44
C GLY A 32 8.43 1.90 -11.29
N ILE A 33 9.73 2.06 -11.55
CA ILE A 33 10.40 3.35 -11.42
C ILE A 33 10.27 4.12 -12.74
N GLY A 34 9.84 5.35 -12.66
CA GLY A 34 9.67 6.21 -13.82
C GLY A 34 9.70 7.67 -13.40
N ASP A 35 9.35 8.55 -14.31
CA ASP A 35 9.33 9.97 -14.02
C ASP A 35 8.31 10.30 -12.93
N ILE A 36 8.68 11.19 -12.03
CA ILE A 36 7.78 11.65 -10.97
C ILE A 36 6.64 12.45 -11.59
N THR A 37 5.40 12.08 -11.28
CA THR A 37 4.19 12.74 -11.77
C THR A 37 3.39 13.43 -10.68
N LEU A 38 3.65 13.10 -9.40
CA LEU A 38 2.84 13.61 -8.29
C LEU A 38 3.14 15.06 -7.93
N PHE A 39 4.29 15.57 -8.35
CA PHE A 39 4.64 16.97 -8.16
C PHE A 39 5.61 17.41 -9.26
N ASP A 40 5.79 18.74 -9.39
CA ASP A 40 6.71 19.32 -10.37
C ASP A 40 8.16 19.10 -9.91
N THR A 41 8.94 18.44 -10.78
CA THR A 41 10.34 18.13 -10.47
C THR A 41 11.33 19.17 -10.98
N GLU A 42 10.86 20.26 -11.55
CA GLU A 42 11.75 21.32 -12.03
C GLU A 42 12.65 21.82 -10.90
N GLY A 43 13.94 21.89 -11.17
CA GLY A 43 14.94 22.29 -10.18
C GLY A 43 15.41 21.17 -9.26
N HIS A 44 14.84 19.98 -9.36
CA HIS A 44 15.28 18.83 -8.56
C HIS A 44 16.35 18.02 -9.30
N THR A 45 17.31 17.50 -8.54
CA THR A 45 18.40 16.70 -9.10
C THR A 45 17.91 15.31 -9.50
N VAL A 46 16.99 14.74 -8.70
CA VAL A 46 16.41 13.42 -8.98
C VAL A 46 14.96 13.63 -9.43
N THR A 47 14.62 13.07 -10.59
CA THR A 47 13.31 13.23 -11.20
C THR A 47 12.56 11.91 -11.39
N ILE A 48 13.14 10.80 -10.92
CA ILE A 48 12.51 9.47 -11.02
C ILE A 48 12.21 8.90 -9.65
N ALA A 49 11.16 8.12 -9.56
CA ALA A 49 10.76 7.46 -8.31
C ALA A 49 9.84 6.29 -8.62
N GLY A 50 9.67 5.40 -7.64
CA GLY A 50 8.65 4.36 -7.71
C GLY A 50 7.36 4.89 -7.12
N GLU A 51 6.42 5.28 -7.95
CA GLU A 51 5.12 5.80 -7.51
C GLU A 51 4.04 4.73 -7.64
N VAL A 52 3.12 4.67 -6.67
CA VAL A 52 1.92 3.85 -6.79
C VAL A 52 0.99 4.55 -7.76
N LYS A 53 0.68 3.89 -8.88
CA LYS A 53 -0.13 4.45 -9.97
C LYS A 53 -1.56 3.96 -9.89
N ASP A 54 -2.50 4.80 -10.34
CA ASP A 54 -3.90 4.44 -10.48
C ASP A 54 -4.55 3.98 -9.16
N PHE A 55 -4.04 4.46 -8.03
CA PHE A 55 -4.59 4.13 -6.71
C PHE A 55 -5.62 5.19 -6.27
N ASP A 56 -6.84 4.71 -6.00
CA ASP A 56 -7.91 5.56 -5.50
C ASP A 56 -8.04 5.35 -3.98
N PRO A 57 -7.66 6.34 -3.16
CA PRO A 57 -7.75 6.20 -1.71
C PRO A 57 -9.18 6.09 -1.19
N GLU A 58 -10.19 6.48 -1.98
CA GLU A 58 -11.58 6.32 -1.58
C GLU A 58 -12.00 4.85 -1.47
N THR A 59 -11.20 3.93 -2.01
CA THR A 59 -11.46 2.50 -1.86
C THR A 59 -11.17 1.98 -0.45
N VAL A 60 -10.41 2.73 0.35
CA VAL A 60 -10.00 2.30 1.69
C VAL A 60 -10.51 3.21 2.80
N MET A 61 -10.99 4.40 2.48
CA MET A 61 -11.50 5.34 3.47
C MET A 61 -12.54 6.28 2.85
N ALA A 62 -13.36 6.90 3.69
CA ALA A 62 -14.37 7.85 3.26
C ALA A 62 -13.72 9.08 2.61
N PRO A 63 -14.39 9.74 1.63
CA PRO A 63 -13.82 10.92 0.99
C PRO A 63 -13.40 12.03 1.95
N LYS A 64 -14.11 12.21 3.05
CA LYS A 64 -13.76 13.20 4.07
C LYS A 64 -12.43 12.88 4.72
N GLU A 65 -12.16 11.59 4.97
CA GLU A 65 -10.92 11.14 5.61
C GLU A 65 -9.74 11.22 4.64
N VAL A 66 -9.98 10.99 3.35
CA VAL A 66 -8.94 11.09 2.32
C VAL A 66 -8.29 12.47 2.35
N LYS A 67 -9.10 13.53 2.49
CA LYS A 67 -8.60 14.91 2.50
C LYS A 67 -7.79 15.23 3.75
N LYS A 68 -8.03 14.52 4.85
CA LYS A 68 -7.37 14.77 6.13
C LYS A 68 -6.12 13.93 6.36
N ALA A 69 -5.93 12.90 5.55
CA ALA A 69 -4.82 11.96 5.72
C ALA A 69 -3.78 12.13 4.62
N ASP A 70 -2.53 11.90 4.96
CA ASP A 70 -1.45 11.94 4.00
C ASP A 70 -1.43 10.66 3.14
N ARG A 71 -0.72 10.73 2.02
CA ARG A 71 -0.61 9.62 1.06
C ARG A 71 -0.12 8.33 1.71
N PHE A 72 0.86 8.41 2.63
CA PHE A 72 1.39 7.21 3.27
C PHE A 72 0.33 6.49 4.11
N ILE A 73 -0.62 7.24 4.67
CA ILE A 73 -1.73 6.65 5.42
C ILE A 73 -2.65 5.88 4.49
N HIS A 74 -2.95 6.44 3.31
CA HIS A 74 -3.77 5.77 2.30
C HIS A 74 -3.15 4.43 1.90
N LEU A 75 -1.85 4.45 1.62
CA LEU A 75 -1.12 3.25 1.20
C LEU A 75 -1.03 2.23 2.34
N GLY A 76 -0.75 2.70 3.56
CA GLY A 76 -0.66 1.83 4.72
C GLY A 76 -1.96 1.13 5.04
N LEU A 77 -3.09 1.84 4.95
CA LEU A 77 -4.41 1.25 5.17
C LEU A 77 -4.75 0.20 4.11
N LYS A 78 -4.41 0.47 2.85
CA LYS A 78 -4.65 -0.50 1.78
C LYS A 78 -3.89 -1.81 2.04
N ALA A 79 -2.62 -1.72 2.37
CA ALA A 79 -1.80 -2.89 2.67
C ALA A 79 -2.31 -3.61 3.93
N ALA A 80 -2.70 -2.85 4.96
CA ALA A 80 -3.22 -3.42 6.20
C ALA A 80 -4.53 -4.16 5.97
N GLN A 81 -5.44 -3.62 5.16
CA GLN A 81 -6.70 -4.28 4.82
C GLN A 81 -6.46 -5.61 4.13
N GLU A 82 -5.52 -5.64 3.19
CA GLU A 82 -5.17 -6.88 2.51
C GLU A 82 -4.59 -7.90 3.48
N ALA A 83 -3.70 -7.49 4.36
CA ALA A 83 -3.08 -8.37 5.34
C ALA A 83 -4.13 -8.97 6.29
N MET A 84 -5.08 -8.15 6.74
CA MET A 84 -6.17 -8.61 7.61
C MET A 84 -7.08 -9.60 6.89
N ALA A 85 -7.43 -9.32 5.64
CA ALA A 85 -8.25 -10.22 4.84
C ALA A 85 -7.52 -11.54 4.56
N ASP A 86 -6.24 -11.46 4.27
CA ASP A 86 -5.41 -12.65 4.01
C ASP A 86 -5.30 -13.53 5.26
N ALA A 87 -5.23 -12.92 6.44
CA ALA A 87 -5.19 -13.65 7.71
C ALA A 87 -6.56 -14.14 8.17
N ALA A 88 -7.62 -13.80 7.44
CA ALA A 88 -9.00 -14.20 7.70
C ALA A 88 -9.56 -13.69 9.03
N PHE A 89 -9.15 -12.49 9.46
CA PHE A 89 -9.75 -11.85 10.62
C PHE A 89 -11.17 -11.36 10.29
N ALA A 90 -12.02 -11.35 11.32
CA ALA A 90 -13.39 -10.85 11.18
C ALA A 90 -13.41 -9.35 10.86
N GLU A 91 -14.43 -8.92 10.11
CA GLU A 91 -14.56 -7.51 9.70
C GLU A 91 -14.72 -6.55 10.88
N ASP A 92 -15.27 -7.04 11.98
CA ASP A 92 -15.47 -6.24 13.19
C ASP A 92 -14.23 -6.16 14.10
N PHE A 93 -13.10 -6.69 13.63
CA PHE A 93 -11.85 -6.61 14.37
C PHE A 93 -11.41 -5.15 14.54
N GLU A 94 -11.20 -4.73 15.77
CA GLU A 94 -10.81 -3.35 16.05
C GLU A 94 -9.33 -3.12 15.75
N LEU A 95 -9.06 -2.23 14.81
CA LEU A 95 -7.68 -1.87 14.45
C LEU A 95 -6.92 -1.23 15.60
N SER A 96 -7.64 -0.64 16.57
CA SER A 96 -7.00 -0.05 17.75
C SER A 96 -6.23 -1.06 18.59
N LEU A 97 -6.58 -2.34 18.51
CA LEU A 97 -5.89 -3.40 19.22
C LEU A 97 -4.51 -3.72 18.62
N ILE A 98 -4.28 -3.29 17.39
CA ILE A 98 -3.02 -3.55 16.69
C ILE A 98 -1.91 -2.64 17.21
N HIS A 99 -2.26 -1.54 17.87
CA HIS A 99 -1.29 -0.57 18.39
C HIS A 99 -0.66 -0.95 19.71
N ILE A 100 -0.96 -2.10 20.23
CA ILE A 100 -0.43 -2.57 21.53
C ILE A 100 1.00 -3.09 21.42
#